data_df354c87def0f2b6bf767cc560256717
#
_entry.id   df354c87def0f2b6bf767cc560256717
#
_cell.length_a   1.000
_cell.length_b   1.000
_cell.length_c   1.000
_cell.angle_alpha   90.00
_cell.angle_beta   90.00
_cell.angle_gamma   90.00
#
_symmetry.space_group_name_H-M   'P 1'
#
loop_
_entity.id
_entity.type
_entity.pdbx_description
1 polymer ?
#
loop_
_entity_poly.entity_id
_entity_poly.type
_entity_poly.pdbx_seq_one_letter_code
_entity_poly.pdbx_strand_id
1 'polypeptide(L)'
;MNKWKESELVRSLAGFFLLFLLFVGLFIFIVPSNHQSSKIADKIRSEKNEKVTYVAIGDSLTQGVGDSSNQGGFVPVLSQALESDFNWQVTSRNYGIAGNTSNQILKRMQEKKDIQRDLKKAKLMTLTVGGNDVMHVVKDNITNLSVDTFNKPAVAYQKRLRQIVELARKDNKTLPIYIVGIYNPYYLNFPDMTEMQTIVDNWNQSTEEVCKEYDNVY
;
A
#
# COMPACT_ATOMS: atom_id res chain seq x y z
N MET A 1 -54.53 56.23 -7.98
CA MET A 1 -53.31 55.47 -8.25
C MET A 1 -53.40 55.06 -9.69
N ASN A 2 -52.43 55.46 -10.52
CA ASN A 2 -52.60 55.58 -11.96
C ASN A 2 -52.53 54.22 -12.70
N LYS A 3 -53.62 53.88 -13.42
CA LYS A 3 -53.71 52.73 -14.32
C LYS A 3 -52.54 52.65 -15.36
N TRP A 4 -51.89 53.77 -15.62
CA TRP A 4 -50.71 53.81 -16.51
C TRP A 4 -49.47 53.14 -15.91
N LYS A 5 -49.22 53.28 -14.60
CA LYS A 5 -48.06 52.63 -13.96
C LYS A 5 -48.20 51.09 -13.84
N GLU A 6 -49.43 50.59 -13.71
CA GLU A 6 -49.66 49.15 -13.70
C GLU A 6 -49.41 48.50 -15.07
N SER A 7 -49.76 49.20 -16.17
CA SER A 7 -49.55 48.67 -17.50
C SER A 7 -48.04 48.61 -17.90
N GLU A 8 -47.23 49.58 -17.43
CA GLU A 8 -45.78 49.58 -17.67
C GLU A 8 -45.08 48.48 -16.83
N LEU A 9 -45.53 48.28 -15.59
CA LEU A 9 -44.98 47.23 -14.71
C LEU A 9 -45.27 45.84 -15.25
N VAL A 10 -46.50 45.61 -15.76
CA VAL A 10 -46.89 44.34 -16.38
C VAL A 10 -46.12 44.08 -17.69
N ARG A 11 -45.88 45.10 -18.53
CA ARG A 11 -45.08 45.00 -19.73
C ARG A 11 -43.60 44.70 -19.45
N SER A 12 -43.06 45.32 -18.42
CA SER A 12 -41.68 45.11 -17.95
C SER A 12 -41.50 43.69 -17.40
N LEU A 13 -42.46 43.21 -16.56
CA LEU A 13 -42.45 41.85 -16.03
C LEU A 13 -42.61 40.79 -17.14
N ALA A 14 -43.48 41.02 -18.13
CA ALA A 14 -43.64 40.12 -19.27
C ALA A 14 -42.38 40.08 -20.12
N GLY A 15 -41.70 41.19 -20.37
CA GLY A 15 -40.40 41.25 -21.04
C GLY A 15 -39.29 40.50 -20.29
N PHE A 16 -39.24 40.65 -18.97
CA PHE A 16 -38.28 39.91 -18.13
C PHE A 16 -38.54 38.39 -18.15
N PHE A 17 -39.80 37.99 -18.12
CA PHE A 17 -40.19 36.59 -18.17
C PHE A 17 -39.86 35.95 -19.56
N LEU A 18 -40.06 36.70 -20.65
CA LEU A 18 -39.68 36.25 -21.99
C LEU A 18 -38.16 36.09 -22.17
N LEU A 19 -37.37 37.05 -21.63
CA LEU A 19 -35.92 36.98 -21.59
C LEU A 19 -35.41 35.82 -20.75
N PHE A 20 -36.05 35.53 -19.60
CA PHE A 20 -35.75 34.42 -18.71
C PHE A 20 -36.03 33.07 -19.42
N LEU A 21 -37.15 32.95 -20.13
CA LEU A 21 -37.47 31.74 -20.90
C LEU A 21 -36.50 31.51 -22.07
N LEU A 22 -36.07 32.59 -22.75
CA LEU A 22 -35.03 32.51 -23.76
C LEU A 22 -33.67 32.08 -23.19
N PHE A 23 -33.32 32.60 -22.00
CA PHE A 23 -32.07 32.22 -21.32
C PHE A 23 -32.09 30.77 -20.86
N VAL A 24 -33.21 30.28 -20.28
CA VAL A 24 -33.41 28.90 -19.91
C VAL A 24 -33.39 27.96 -21.12
N GLY A 25 -34.05 28.37 -22.24
CA GLY A 25 -34.01 27.63 -23.49
C GLY A 25 -32.60 27.53 -24.07
N LEU A 26 -31.84 28.64 -24.05
CA LEU A 26 -30.45 28.68 -24.51
C LEU A 26 -29.54 27.83 -23.58
N PHE A 27 -29.80 27.84 -22.27
CA PHE A 27 -29.04 27.05 -21.30
C PHE A 27 -29.27 25.55 -21.49
N ILE A 28 -30.49 25.11 -21.82
CA ILE A 28 -30.81 23.71 -22.12
C ILE A 28 -30.16 23.27 -23.42
N PHE A 29 -29.95 24.20 -24.38
CA PHE A 29 -29.35 23.88 -25.69
C PHE A 29 -27.82 23.92 -25.67
N ILE A 30 -27.19 24.70 -24.75
CA ILE A 30 -25.73 24.86 -24.64
C ILE A 30 -25.12 23.87 -23.65
N VAL A 31 -25.89 23.39 -22.67
CA VAL A 31 -25.40 22.31 -21.77
C VAL A 31 -25.51 20.98 -22.53
N PRO A 32 -24.40 20.43 -23.03
CA PRO A 32 -24.43 19.13 -23.68
C PRO A 32 -25.01 18.12 -22.69
N SER A 33 -26.04 17.41 -23.12
CA SER A 33 -26.67 16.37 -22.30
C SER A 33 -25.58 15.44 -21.78
N ASN A 34 -25.51 15.29 -20.45
CA ASN A 34 -24.48 14.55 -19.68
C ASN A 34 -24.37 13.05 -20.07
N HIS A 35 -25.05 12.63 -21.13
CA HIS A 35 -25.09 11.26 -21.66
C HIS A 35 -23.80 10.87 -22.39
N GLN A 36 -23.03 11.84 -22.90
CA GLN A 36 -21.78 11.54 -23.59
C GLN A 36 -20.61 11.46 -22.61
N SER A 37 -20.63 12.27 -21.55
CA SER A 37 -19.65 12.19 -20.45
C SER A 37 -19.83 10.92 -19.61
N SER A 38 -21.06 10.44 -19.38
CA SER A 38 -21.28 9.16 -18.70
C SER A 38 -20.78 7.97 -19.55
N LYS A 39 -21.03 7.96 -20.85
CA LYS A 39 -20.51 6.91 -21.74
C LYS A 39 -18.98 6.92 -21.87
N ILE A 40 -18.35 8.08 -21.84
CA ILE A 40 -16.87 8.20 -21.83
C ILE A 40 -16.32 7.75 -20.47
N ALA A 41 -16.95 8.16 -19.37
CA ALA A 41 -16.57 7.73 -18.02
C ALA A 41 -16.78 6.22 -17.83
N ASP A 42 -17.91 5.66 -18.32
CA ASP A 42 -18.18 4.23 -18.31
C ASP A 42 -17.22 3.45 -19.22
N LYS A 43 -16.84 4.01 -20.38
CA LYS A 43 -15.86 3.42 -21.26
C LYS A 43 -14.45 3.45 -20.66
N ILE A 44 -14.04 4.56 -20.01
CA ILE A 44 -12.78 4.65 -19.28
C ILE A 44 -12.78 3.71 -18.09
N ARG A 45 -13.91 3.58 -17.39
CA ARG A 45 -14.08 2.67 -16.24
C ARG A 45 -14.13 1.20 -16.68
N SER A 46 -14.65 0.88 -17.86
CA SER A 46 -14.67 -0.48 -18.40
C SER A 46 -13.33 -0.93 -19.00
N GLU A 47 -12.45 0.00 -19.36
CA GLU A 47 -11.19 -0.32 -20.05
C GLU A 47 -10.07 -0.79 -19.11
N LYS A 48 -10.21 -0.76 -17.74
CA LYS A 48 -9.15 -1.18 -16.83
C LYS A 48 -9.64 -1.80 -15.52
N ASN A 49 -10.42 -2.86 -15.60
CA ASN A 49 -10.60 -3.72 -14.43
C ASN A 49 -9.59 -4.89 -14.51
N GLU A 50 -8.29 -4.55 -14.44
CA GLU A 50 -7.21 -5.53 -14.49
C GLU A 50 -7.25 -6.39 -13.21
N LYS A 51 -7.41 -7.71 -13.38
CA LYS A 51 -7.31 -8.66 -12.26
C LYS A 51 -5.86 -8.85 -11.89
N VAL A 52 -5.49 -8.47 -10.68
CA VAL A 52 -4.11 -8.56 -10.21
C VAL A 52 -4.00 -9.40 -8.93
N THR A 53 -2.87 -10.06 -8.77
CA THR A 53 -2.53 -10.74 -7.53
C THR A 53 -1.53 -9.88 -6.75
N TYR A 54 -1.87 -9.54 -5.51
CA TYR A 54 -0.97 -8.95 -4.53
C TYR A 54 -0.53 -10.03 -3.55
N VAL A 55 0.79 -10.19 -3.35
CA VAL A 55 1.35 -11.16 -2.41
C VAL A 55 1.98 -10.42 -1.23
N ALA A 56 1.52 -10.70 -0.03
CA ALA A 56 2.10 -10.19 1.22
C ALA A 56 2.78 -11.35 1.96
N ILE A 57 4.10 -11.24 2.16
CA ILE A 57 4.90 -12.22 2.89
C ILE A 57 5.50 -11.55 4.11
N GLY A 58 5.59 -12.26 5.23
CA GLY A 58 6.24 -11.69 6.39
C GLY A 58 5.90 -12.36 7.72
N ASP A 59 5.99 -11.52 8.73
CA ASP A 59 5.81 -11.86 10.14
C ASP A 59 4.42 -11.45 10.69
N SER A 60 4.36 -11.05 11.95
CA SER A 60 3.13 -10.64 12.63
C SER A 60 2.48 -9.39 12.03
N LEU A 61 3.27 -8.45 11.49
CA LEU A 61 2.72 -7.25 10.85
C LEU A 61 1.97 -7.60 9.57
N THR A 62 2.53 -8.48 8.74
CA THR A 62 1.84 -9.00 7.54
C THR A 62 0.64 -9.86 7.93
N GLN A 63 0.73 -10.65 9.01
CA GLN A 63 -0.42 -11.45 9.49
C GLN A 63 -1.58 -10.58 9.95
N GLY A 64 -1.32 -9.33 10.40
CA GLY A 64 -2.31 -8.42 10.95
C GLY A 64 -2.46 -8.50 12.46
N VAL A 65 -1.44 -8.99 13.18
CA VAL A 65 -1.43 -9.03 14.65
C VAL A 65 -1.44 -7.61 15.20
N GLY A 66 -2.31 -7.35 16.17
CA GLY A 66 -2.47 -6.03 16.79
C GLY A 66 -3.48 -5.11 16.07
N ASP A 67 -4.09 -5.56 15.00
CA ASP A 67 -5.19 -4.85 14.37
C ASP A 67 -6.47 -4.95 15.20
N SER A 68 -6.79 -3.87 15.92
CA SER A 68 -7.99 -3.78 16.76
C SER A 68 -9.30 -3.83 15.98
N SER A 69 -9.26 -3.56 14.67
CA SER A 69 -10.42 -3.62 13.77
C SER A 69 -10.74 -5.06 13.32
N ASN A 70 -9.86 -6.01 13.55
CA ASN A 70 -9.95 -7.41 13.09
C ASN A 70 -10.12 -7.54 11.57
N GLN A 71 -9.64 -6.58 10.79
CA GLN A 71 -9.73 -6.59 9.33
C GLN A 71 -8.51 -7.25 8.65
N GLY A 72 -7.50 -7.65 9.41
CA GLY A 72 -6.31 -8.34 8.89
C GLY A 72 -5.11 -7.41 8.63
N GLY A 73 -5.05 -6.28 9.34
CA GLY A 73 -3.93 -5.35 9.33
C GLY A 73 -3.82 -4.53 8.04
N PHE A 74 -2.59 -4.20 7.63
CA PHE A 74 -2.36 -3.33 6.48
C PHE A 74 -2.65 -3.98 5.11
N VAL A 75 -2.64 -5.31 5.02
CA VAL A 75 -2.78 -6.03 3.73
C VAL A 75 -4.12 -5.74 3.03
N PRO A 76 -5.30 -5.86 3.69
CA PRO A 76 -6.57 -5.49 3.07
C PRO A 76 -6.70 -3.98 2.82
N VAL A 77 -6.14 -3.14 3.68
CA VAL A 77 -6.12 -1.68 3.49
C VAL A 77 -5.36 -1.30 2.21
N LEU A 78 -4.16 -1.87 2.03
CA LEU A 78 -3.40 -1.67 0.80
C LEU A 78 -4.13 -2.21 -0.43
N SER A 79 -4.81 -3.37 -0.31
CA SER A 79 -5.60 -3.92 -1.42
C SER A 79 -6.70 -2.96 -1.87
N GLN A 80 -7.43 -2.36 -0.92
CA GLN A 80 -8.48 -1.37 -1.22
C GLN A 80 -7.91 -0.10 -1.85
N ALA A 81 -6.75 0.39 -1.38
CA ALA A 81 -6.07 1.54 -1.96
C ALA A 81 -5.65 1.26 -3.42
N LEU A 82 -5.07 0.09 -3.68
CA LEU A 82 -4.68 -0.31 -5.04
C LEU A 82 -5.90 -0.44 -5.98
N GLU A 83 -7.03 -0.96 -5.48
CA GLU A 83 -8.28 -1.00 -6.25
C GLU A 83 -8.80 0.38 -6.59
N SER A 84 -8.76 1.30 -5.61
CA SER A 84 -9.22 2.68 -5.77
C SER A 84 -8.33 3.48 -6.73
N ASP A 85 -7.01 3.41 -6.55
CA ASP A 85 -6.07 4.29 -7.24
C ASP A 85 -5.77 3.83 -8.67
N PHE A 86 -5.77 2.51 -8.91
CA PHE A 86 -5.40 1.92 -10.20
C PHE A 86 -6.56 1.30 -10.96
N ASN A 87 -7.77 1.33 -10.42
CA ASN A 87 -8.93 0.62 -10.96
C ASN A 87 -8.64 -0.87 -11.21
N TRP A 88 -7.96 -1.52 -10.27
CA TRP A 88 -7.67 -2.94 -10.31
C TRP A 88 -8.74 -3.75 -9.56
N GLN A 89 -8.85 -5.03 -9.88
CA GLN A 89 -9.51 -6.03 -9.04
C GLN A 89 -8.43 -6.83 -8.34
N VAL A 90 -8.16 -6.51 -7.06
CA VAL A 90 -7.03 -7.07 -6.32
C VAL A 90 -7.44 -8.37 -5.63
N THR A 91 -6.66 -9.43 -5.85
CA THR A 91 -6.70 -10.64 -5.05
C THR A 91 -5.46 -10.68 -4.17
N SER A 92 -5.59 -10.34 -2.89
CA SER A 92 -4.47 -10.43 -1.95
C SER A 92 -4.25 -11.88 -1.46
N ARG A 93 -2.99 -12.24 -1.32
CA ARG A 93 -2.51 -13.50 -0.73
C ARG A 93 -1.63 -13.17 0.45
N ASN A 94 -2.18 -13.36 1.65
CA ASN A 94 -1.46 -13.07 2.89
C ASN A 94 -0.75 -14.32 3.41
N TYR A 95 0.59 -14.26 3.43
CA TYR A 95 1.50 -15.28 3.95
C TYR A 95 2.27 -14.80 5.18
N GLY A 96 1.67 -13.91 5.98
CA GLY A 96 2.22 -13.49 7.27
C GLY A 96 2.09 -14.58 8.33
N ILE A 97 3.15 -14.81 9.10
CA ILE A 97 3.14 -15.70 10.28
C ILE A 97 3.88 -15.02 11.42
N ALA A 98 3.17 -14.78 12.53
CA ALA A 98 3.73 -14.15 13.71
C ALA A 98 5.00 -14.85 14.21
N GLY A 99 5.99 -14.05 14.60
CA GLY A 99 7.26 -14.54 15.14
C GLY A 99 8.26 -15.04 14.10
N ASN A 100 7.89 -15.05 12.79
CA ASN A 100 8.82 -15.54 11.78
C ASN A 100 10.02 -14.60 11.59
N THR A 101 11.21 -15.19 11.62
CA THR A 101 12.49 -14.57 11.23
C THR A 101 12.70 -14.66 9.72
N SER A 102 13.70 -13.93 9.20
CA SER A 102 14.10 -14.02 7.80
C SER A 102 14.44 -15.45 7.36
N ASN A 103 15.01 -16.27 8.24
CA ASN A 103 15.31 -17.68 7.96
C ASN A 103 14.04 -18.52 7.78
N GLN A 104 13.05 -18.34 8.63
CA GLN A 104 11.79 -19.06 8.56
C GLN A 104 10.95 -18.62 7.35
N ILE A 105 10.95 -17.33 7.03
CA ILE A 105 10.32 -16.79 5.82
C ILE A 105 10.95 -17.42 4.57
N LEU A 106 12.27 -17.38 4.44
CA LEU A 106 13.00 -17.97 3.33
C LEU A 106 12.68 -19.46 3.17
N LYS A 107 12.73 -20.22 4.27
CA LYS A 107 12.40 -21.65 4.27
C LYS A 107 10.98 -21.92 3.75
N ARG A 108 9.99 -21.15 4.22
CA ARG A 108 8.59 -21.28 3.75
C ARG A 108 8.45 -20.97 2.25
N MET A 109 9.15 -19.94 1.77
CA MET A 109 9.14 -19.60 0.35
C MET A 109 9.77 -20.71 -0.51
N GLN A 110 10.77 -21.42 0.00
CA GLN A 110 11.39 -22.58 -0.67
C GLN A 110 10.50 -23.82 -0.69
N GLU A 111 9.77 -24.09 0.40
CA GLU A 111 9.03 -25.34 0.60
C GLU A 111 7.56 -25.26 0.13
N LYS A 112 6.92 -24.08 0.20
CA LYS A 112 5.49 -23.93 -0.05
C LYS A 112 5.20 -23.60 -1.53
N LYS A 113 4.64 -24.58 -2.24
CA LYS A 113 4.29 -24.46 -3.67
C LYS A 113 3.23 -23.38 -3.95
N ASP A 114 2.32 -23.11 -3.00
CA ASP A 114 1.32 -22.07 -3.12
C ASP A 114 1.95 -20.66 -3.11
N ILE A 115 2.94 -20.41 -2.25
CA ILE A 115 3.71 -19.17 -2.27
C ILE A 115 4.40 -18.98 -3.61
N GLN A 116 5.12 -20.00 -4.10
CA GLN A 116 5.85 -19.94 -5.38
C GLN A 116 4.89 -19.69 -6.56
N ARG A 117 3.74 -20.39 -6.59
CA ARG A 117 2.71 -20.21 -7.61
C ARG A 117 2.14 -18.80 -7.62
N ASP A 118 1.88 -18.23 -6.45
CA ASP A 118 1.25 -16.92 -6.35
C ASP A 118 2.26 -15.79 -6.62
N LEU A 119 3.53 -15.92 -6.23
CA LEU A 119 4.61 -15.01 -6.61
C LEU A 119 4.82 -14.93 -8.12
N LYS A 120 4.72 -16.06 -8.83
CA LYS A 120 4.82 -16.10 -10.30
C LYS A 120 3.78 -15.22 -10.99
N LYS A 121 2.61 -15.03 -10.38
CA LYS A 121 1.46 -14.24 -10.90
C LYS A 121 1.37 -12.86 -10.30
N ALA A 122 2.16 -12.57 -9.28
CA ALA A 122 2.04 -11.35 -8.51
C ALA A 122 2.33 -10.11 -9.36
N LYS A 123 1.51 -9.08 -9.19
CA LYS A 123 1.72 -7.73 -9.73
C LYS A 123 2.63 -6.91 -8.82
N LEU A 124 2.58 -7.20 -7.52
CA LEU A 124 3.46 -6.63 -6.50
C LEU A 124 3.57 -7.58 -5.30
N MET A 125 4.63 -7.41 -4.53
CA MET A 125 4.86 -8.09 -3.25
C MET A 125 5.20 -7.08 -2.16
N THR A 126 4.65 -7.27 -0.95
CA THR A 126 5.16 -6.63 0.27
C THR A 126 5.85 -7.66 1.17
N LEU A 127 6.86 -7.21 1.90
CA LEU A 127 7.64 -8.05 2.82
C LEU A 127 7.83 -7.32 4.16
N THR A 128 7.37 -7.92 5.26
CA THR A 128 7.76 -7.53 6.63
C THR A 128 8.74 -8.53 7.17
N VAL A 129 9.95 -8.08 7.54
CA VAL A 129 11.04 -8.98 7.96
C VAL A 129 12.10 -8.22 8.76
N GLY A 130 12.76 -8.88 9.65
CA GLY A 130 13.93 -8.35 10.38
C GLY A 130 13.67 -8.07 11.86
N GLY A 131 12.47 -7.65 12.25
CA GLY A 131 12.14 -7.38 13.64
C GLY A 131 12.38 -8.59 14.56
N ASN A 132 11.93 -9.77 14.13
CA ASN A 132 12.16 -11.00 14.90
C ASN A 132 13.62 -11.46 14.87
N ASP A 133 14.38 -11.16 13.79
CA ASP A 133 15.82 -11.43 13.75
C ASP A 133 16.55 -10.58 14.82
N VAL A 134 16.23 -9.27 14.91
CA VAL A 134 16.75 -8.39 15.97
C VAL A 134 16.38 -8.90 17.35
N MET A 135 15.10 -9.26 17.56
CA MET A 135 14.65 -9.77 18.87
C MET A 135 15.30 -11.09 19.28
N HIS A 136 15.69 -11.96 18.34
CA HIS A 136 16.50 -13.13 18.64
C HIS A 136 17.88 -12.74 19.16
N VAL A 137 18.57 -11.79 18.52
CA VAL A 137 19.87 -11.30 19.00
C VAL A 137 19.76 -10.71 20.38
N VAL A 138 18.71 -9.91 20.67
CA VAL A 138 18.45 -9.35 22.00
C VAL A 138 18.31 -10.45 23.06
N LYS A 139 17.47 -11.47 22.78
CA LYS A 139 17.22 -12.58 23.72
C LYS A 139 18.48 -13.40 24.01
N ASP A 140 19.28 -13.68 23.00
CA ASP A 140 20.48 -14.50 23.11
C ASP A 140 21.63 -13.77 23.82
N ASN A 141 21.57 -12.44 23.92
CA ASN A 141 22.66 -11.59 24.47
C ASN A 141 22.17 -10.64 25.58
N ILE A 142 21.08 -10.93 26.26
CA ILE A 142 20.40 -10.02 27.20
C ILE A 142 21.32 -9.50 28.33
N THR A 143 22.33 -10.28 28.74
CA THR A 143 23.29 -9.91 29.78
C THR A 143 24.48 -9.13 29.30
N ASN A 144 24.73 -9.07 27.98
CA ASN A 144 25.88 -8.42 27.38
C ASN A 144 25.53 -7.79 26.02
N LEU A 145 24.40 -7.04 25.99
CA LEU A 145 23.89 -6.43 24.79
C LEU A 145 24.71 -5.17 24.44
N SER A 146 25.21 -5.13 23.22
CA SER A 146 25.88 -3.96 22.66
C SER A 146 25.54 -3.83 21.17
N VAL A 147 25.75 -2.65 20.57
CA VAL A 147 25.52 -2.44 19.13
C VAL A 147 26.35 -3.43 18.29
N ASP A 148 27.60 -3.69 18.70
CA ASP A 148 28.51 -4.61 17.98
C ASP A 148 27.99 -6.05 17.92
N THR A 149 27.18 -6.46 18.90
CA THR A 149 26.57 -7.80 18.94
C THR A 149 25.70 -8.06 17.70
N PHE A 150 25.19 -7.01 17.06
CA PHE A 150 24.29 -7.11 15.90
C PHE A 150 25.03 -7.15 14.55
N ASN A 151 26.31 -6.81 14.49
CA ASN A 151 27.06 -6.71 13.22
C ASN A 151 27.05 -8.04 12.43
N LYS A 152 27.45 -9.15 13.07
CA LYS A 152 27.47 -10.47 12.41
C LYS A 152 26.07 -10.99 12.06
N PRO A 153 25.06 -10.91 12.95
CA PRO A 153 23.66 -11.23 12.61
C PRO A 153 23.10 -10.41 11.45
N ALA A 154 23.41 -9.10 11.34
CA ALA A 154 22.99 -8.24 10.26
C ALA A 154 23.53 -8.72 8.90
N VAL A 155 24.80 -9.10 8.81
CA VAL A 155 25.37 -9.69 7.58
C VAL A 155 24.64 -10.99 7.17
N ALA A 156 24.33 -11.84 8.14
CA ALA A 156 23.59 -13.06 7.89
C ALA A 156 22.14 -12.78 7.46
N TYR A 157 21.52 -11.75 8.03
CA TYR A 157 20.19 -11.26 7.61
C TYR A 157 20.21 -10.74 6.17
N GLN A 158 21.17 -9.86 5.81
CA GLN A 158 21.31 -9.36 4.44
C GLN A 158 21.46 -10.50 3.43
N LYS A 159 22.24 -11.54 3.73
CA LYS A 159 22.38 -12.72 2.86
C LYS A 159 21.02 -13.41 2.64
N ARG A 160 20.24 -13.60 3.70
CA ARG A 160 18.90 -14.22 3.58
C ARG A 160 17.93 -13.31 2.83
N LEU A 161 18.01 -12.00 3.02
CA LEU A 161 17.16 -11.03 2.34
C LEU A 161 17.39 -11.07 0.81
N ARG A 162 18.66 -11.12 0.35
CA ARG A 162 18.98 -11.35 -1.07
C ARG A 162 18.35 -12.63 -1.60
N GLN A 163 18.48 -13.73 -0.86
CA GLN A 163 17.86 -15.01 -1.25
C GLN A 163 16.33 -14.93 -1.33
N ILE A 164 15.68 -14.18 -0.43
CA ILE A 164 14.23 -13.95 -0.45
C ILE A 164 13.84 -13.18 -1.73
N VAL A 165 14.56 -12.09 -2.06
CA VAL A 165 14.32 -11.29 -3.27
C VAL A 165 14.52 -12.12 -4.53
N GLU A 166 15.63 -12.85 -4.62
CA GLU A 166 15.96 -13.73 -5.75
C GLU A 166 14.92 -14.83 -5.95
N LEU A 167 14.48 -15.44 -4.84
CA LEU A 167 13.46 -16.50 -4.88
C LEU A 167 12.09 -15.94 -5.29
N ALA A 168 11.71 -14.75 -4.78
CA ALA A 168 10.46 -14.09 -5.17
C ALA A 168 10.45 -13.78 -6.67
N ARG A 169 11.61 -13.45 -7.25
CA ARG A 169 11.78 -13.10 -8.66
C ARG A 169 12.19 -14.27 -9.56
N LYS A 170 12.26 -15.48 -9.05
CA LYS A 170 12.68 -16.66 -9.82
C LYS A 170 11.91 -16.78 -11.14
N ASP A 171 10.60 -16.73 -11.10
CA ASP A 171 9.70 -16.88 -12.24
C ASP A 171 8.96 -15.58 -12.62
N ASN A 172 9.28 -14.45 -11.95
CA ASN A 172 8.69 -13.12 -12.16
C ASN A 172 9.78 -12.05 -12.01
N LYS A 173 10.64 -11.91 -12.99
CA LYS A 173 11.93 -11.17 -12.93
C LYS A 173 11.81 -9.70 -12.58
N THR A 174 10.69 -9.06 -12.91
CA THR A 174 10.46 -7.63 -12.70
C THR A 174 9.47 -7.33 -11.57
N LEU A 175 9.13 -8.34 -10.76
CA LEU A 175 8.19 -8.19 -9.64
C LEU A 175 8.63 -7.03 -8.73
N PRO A 176 7.81 -5.96 -8.58
CA PRO A 176 8.06 -4.93 -7.60
C PRO A 176 7.92 -5.51 -6.18
N ILE A 177 8.93 -5.24 -5.34
CA ILE A 177 8.97 -5.73 -3.95
C ILE A 177 9.13 -4.52 -3.03
N TYR A 178 8.21 -4.35 -2.09
CA TYR A 178 8.23 -3.31 -1.07
C TYR A 178 8.55 -3.95 0.28
N ILE A 179 9.71 -3.60 0.83
CA ILE A 179 10.18 -4.12 2.12
C ILE A 179 9.89 -3.07 3.20
N VAL A 180 9.09 -3.45 4.18
CA VAL A 180 8.73 -2.56 5.28
C VAL A 180 9.85 -2.59 6.31
N GLY A 181 10.44 -1.44 6.60
CA GLY A 181 11.46 -1.29 7.64
C GLY A 181 10.92 -1.62 9.02
N ILE A 182 11.82 -2.01 9.92
CA ILE A 182 11.48 -2.27 11.32
C ILE A 182 11.46 -0.96 12.11
N TYR A 183 10.70 -0.93 13.19
CA TYR A 183 10.63 0.19 14.12
C TYR A 183 11.12 -0.21 15.51
N ASN A 184 11.51 0.78 16.32
CA ASN A 184 11.89 0.55 17.71
C ASN A 184 10.63 0.48 18.59
N PRO A 185 10.23 -0.71 19.09
CA PRO A 185 9.00 -0.86 19.89
C PRO A 185 9.12 -0.22 21.29
N TYR A 186 10.34 0.10 21.72
CA TYR A 186 10.61 0.67 23.04
C TYR A 186 10.68 2.19 23.05
N TYR A 187 10.71 2.84 21.87
CA TYR A 187 10.92 4.28 21.74
C TYR A 187 9.94 5.14 22.57
N LEU A 188 8.65 4.76 22.62
CA LEU A 188 7.64 5.52 23.35
C LEU A 188 7.74 5.36 24.86
N ASN A 189 8.17 4.19 25.35
CA ASN A 189 8.21 3.88 26.78
C ASN A 189 9.60 4.06 27.39
N PHE A 190 10.64 4.00 26.59
CA PHE A 190 12.05 4.09 27.02
C PHE A 190 12.84 4.95 26.01
N PRO A 191 12.54 6.28 25.92
CA PRO A 191 13.19 7.16 24.95
C PRO A 191 14.70 7.32 25.15
N ASP A 192 15.18 7.08 26.39
CA ASP A 192 16.61 7.16 26.75
C ASP A 192 17.43 5.92 26.32
N MET A 193 16.77 4.87 25.79
CA MET A 193 17.45 3.70 25.22
C MET A 193 17.91 3.96 23.78
N THR A 194 18.91 4.82 23.64
CA THR A 194 19.42 5.26 22.32
C THR A 194 20.11 4.14 21.55
N GLU A 195 20.68 3.15 22.24
CA GLU A 195 21.33 1.99 21.62
C GLU A 195 20.35 1.15 20.80
N MET A 196 19.11 0.97 21.29
CA MET A 196 18.09 0.24 20.54
C MET A 196 17.70 0.98 19.26
N GLN A 197 17.62 2.30 19.31
CA GLN A 197 17.38 3.09 18.09
C GLN A 197 18.51 2.92 17.09
N THR A 198 19.77 3.01 17.55
CA THR A 198 20.95 2.79 16.71
C THR A 198 20.94 1.40 16.07
N ILE A 199 20.54 0.36 16.80
CA ILE A 199 20.42 -1.01 16.29
C ILE A 199 19.37 -1.08 15.17
N VAL A 200 18.20 -0.50 15.41
CA VAL A 200 17.11 -0.46 14.43
C VAL A 200 17.52 0.30 13.17
N ASP A 201 18.17 1.45 13.33
CA ASP A 201 18.63 2.26 12.19
C ASP A 201 19.68 1.51 11.37
N ASN A 202 20.67 0.88 12.00
CA ASN A 202 21.68 0.06 11.33
C ASN A 202 21.04 -1.15 10.62
N TRP A 203 20.01 -1.74 11.19
CA TRP A 203 19.30 -2.87 10.58
C TRP A 203 18.50 -2.43 9.34
N ASN A 204 17.81 -1.29 9.45
CA ASN A 204 17.10 -0.69 8.31
C ASN A 204 18.07 -0.28 7.21
N GLN A 205 19.22 0.31 7.56
CA GLN A 205 20.27 0.61 6.59
C GLN A 205 20.77 -0.65 5.88
N SER A 206 20.96 -1.76 6.62
CA SER A 206 21.33 -3.06 6.04
C SER A 206 20.28 -3.58 5.06
N THR A 207 18.99 -3.32 5.33
CA THR A 207 17.88 -3.65 4.42
C THR A 207 17.92 -2.78 3.17
N GLU A 208 18.08 -1.47 3.33
CA GLU A 208 18.17 -0.50 2.24
C GLU A 208 19.36 -0.78 1.30
N GLU A 209 20.52 -1.18 1.84
CA GLU A 209 21.67 -1.61 1.05
C GLU A 209 21.32 -2.76 0.12
N VAL A 210 20.60 -3.76 0.61
CA VAL A 210 20.13 -4.88 -0.24
C VAL A 210 19.11 -4.41 -1.28
N CYS A 211 18.19 -3.51 -0.91
CA CYS A 211 17.22 -2.96 -1.88
C CYS A 211 17.93 -2.28 -3.05
N LYS A 212 18.98 -1.52 -2.80
CA LYS A 212 19.78 -0.80 -3.83
C LYS A 212 20.50 -1.71 -4.84
N GLU A 213 20.63 -3.00 -4.55
CA GLU A 213 21.24 -3.98 -5.45
C GLU A 213 20.29 -4.44 -6.58
N TYR A 214 19.00 -4.11 -6.47
CA TYR A 214 17.97 -4.61 -7.37
C TYR A 214 17.07 -3.48 -7.89
N ASP A 215 16.77 -3.49 -9.18
CA ASP A 215 15.71 -2.63 -9.73
C ASP A 215 14.34 -3.02 -9.16
N ASN A 216 13.47 -2.04 -8.90
CA ASN A 216 12.11 -2.26 -8.37
C ASN A 216 12.05 -3.03 -7.04
N VAL A 217 13.04 -2.88 -6.17
CA VAL A 217 13.02 -3.28 -4.74
C VAL A 217 13.18 -2.03 -3.89
N TYR A 218 12.23 -1.80 -2.98
CA TYR A 218 12.12 -0.55 -2.23
C TYR A 218 11.99 -0.83 -0.73
#